data_ffa304544fb09546a1149699402d1d89
#
_entry.id   ffa304544fb09546a1149699402d1d89
#
_cell.length_a   1.000
_cell.length_b   1.000
_cell.length_c   1.000
_cell.angle_alpha   90.00
_cell.angle_beta   90.00
_cell.angle_gamma   90.00
#
_symmetry.space_group_name_H-M   'P 1'
#
loop_
_entity.id
_entity.type
_entity.pdbx_description
1 polymer ?
#
loop_
_entity_poly.entity_id
_entity_poly.type
_entity_poly.pdbx_seq_one_letter_code
_entity_poly.pdbx_strand_id
1 'polypeptide(L)'
;MKLSGPLLSKINKALAKDLLAVSKRLAQKDSTIWGSGTEAASFLGWIDLPVKSRELMPKLDSLAAWARTNNLSRVILCGIGGSTLAAEVIAAAYKREVIVVDSTHPAQVLKASATDLSKSVVIISSKSGTTIETVSHLKYFTAKLIELGLEPKDHLVIITDPKTPLDISSRQQGLRVVNADPNVGGRFSALSAFGLVPAALMGIDVSVLLDDAEVLTQSLAKDESPAVSIACLLFTETEQFLNLCDLNSNLPGLSEWIEQLIAESTGKNNQGRLPVVISNPSEAIEDFIIGFSEGNFDVIIEATLGEQFILWEWITALLCYLLKVDPFNQPNVAEAKERTAQILLDMSNNKFVIPEPILENSNYAIYSNQKVSKIHDFLNTPALYFAVMAYLARGQDDEILKLNSVISKKIGKPVTFGWGPRFLHSTGQFHKGGQPNGCFIQITAEISPQLEVPGEHFTFNNLLMAQALGDGLALIERNLPLIRIHLKDTRKGIASLLLDF
;
A
#
# COMPACT_ATOMS: atom_id res chain seq x y z
N MET A 1 -23.49 -9.29 4.78
CA MET A 1 -23.21 -8.14 3.87
C MET A 1 -24.50 -7.47 3.42
N LYS A 2 -24.54 -6.12 3.31
CA LYS A 2 -25.66 -5.33 2.75
C LYS A 2 -25.09 -4.34 1.72
N LEU A 3 -25.73 -4.28 0.56
CA LEU A 3 -25.39 -3.35 -0.52
C LEU A 3 -26.56 -2.39 -0.73
N SER A 4 -26.31 -1.09 -0.72
CA SER A 4 -27.33 -0.05 -0.89
C SER A 4 -26.73 1.19 -1.59
N GLY A 5 -27.57 2.16 -1.92
CA GLY A 5 -27.19 3.39 -2.60
C GLY A 5 -27.89 3.62 -3.93
N PRO A 6 -28.02 4.88 -4.36
CA PRO A 6 -28.80 5.27 -5.53
C PRO A 6 -28.25 4.71 -6.85
N LEU A 7 -26.93 4.52 -6.98
CA LEU A 7 -26.31 4.05 -8.21
C LEU A 7 -26.57 2.56 -8.50
N LEU A 8 -27.04 1.78 -7.54
CA LEU A 8 -27.38 0.37 -7.79
C LEU A 8 -28.47 0.22 -8.87
N SER A 9 -29.33 1.25 -9.02
CA SER A 9 -30.35 1.27 -10.07
C SER A 9 -29.77 1.42 -11.49
N LYS A 10 -28.51 1.86 -11.63
CA LYS A 10 -27.81 2.07 -12.89
C LYS A 10 -27.03 0.84 -13.38
N ILE A 11 -27.03 -0.26 -12.61
CA ILE A 11 -26.31 -1.48 -13.01
C ILE A 11 -26.78 -1.93 -14.40
N ASN A 12 -25.85 -2.04 -15.34
CA ASN A 12 -26.12 -2.56 -16.67
C ASN A 12 -26.36 -4.08 -16.60
N LYS A 13 -27.64 -4.48 -16.71
CA LYS A 13 -28.05 -5.88 -16.55
C LYS A 13 -27.45 -6.83 -17.60
N ALA A 14 -27.20 -6.35 -18.82
CA ALA A 14 -26.58 -7.17 -19.86
C ALA A 14 -25.11 -7.43 -19.53
N LEU A 15 -24.35 -6.36 -19.19
CA LEU A 15 -22.96 -6.49 -18.75
C LEU A 15 -22.85 -7.35 -17.49
N ALA A 16 -23.73 -7.17 -16.51
CA ALA A 16 -23.72 -7.97 -15.28
C ALA A 16 -23.96 -9.47 -15.56
N LYS A 17 -24.84 -9.80 -16.51
CA LYS A 17 -25.06 -11.19 -16.93
C LYS A 17 -23.80 -11.81 -17.56
N ASP A 18 -23.13 -11.06 -18.44
CA ASP A 18 -21.89 -11.51 -19.08
C ASP A 18 -20.77 -11.65 -18.07
N LEU A 19 -20.64 -10.68 -17.16
CA LEU A 19 -19.62 -10.69 -16.11
C LEU A 19 -19.86 -11.79 -15.07
N LEU A 20 -21.09 -12.19 -14.83
CA LEU A 20 -21.40 -13.34 -13.97
C LEU A 20 -20.84 -14.66 -14.55
N ALA A 21 -20.88 -14.82 -15.86
CA ALA A 21 -20.23 -15.98 -16.50
C ALA A 21 -18.72 -15.98 -16.26
N VAL A 22 -18.09 -14.81 -16.29
CA VAL A 22 -16.66 -14.64 -15.95
C VAL A 22 -16.41 -14.93 -14.47
N SER A 23 -17.28 -14.46 -13.57
CA SER A 23 -17.19 -14.73 -12.13
C SER A 23 -17.27 -16.24 -11.83
N LYS A 24 -18.11 -16.98 -12.56
CA LYS A 24 -18.18 -18.45 -12.44
C LYS A 24 -16.89 -19.14 -12.89
N ARG A 25 -16.22 -18.63 -13.94
CA ARG A 25 -14.90 -19.10 -14.37
C ARG A 25 -13.81 -18.75 -13.35
N LEU A 26 -13.89 -17.55 -12.76
CA LEU A 26 -12.96 -17.12 -11.71
C LEU A 26 -13.04 -18.06 -10.49
N ALA A 27 -14.26 -18.44 -10.06
CA ALA A 27 -14.45 -19.42 -8.98
C ALA A 27 -13.83 -20.80 -9.29
N GLN A 28 -13.69 -21.13 -10.57
CA GLN A 28 -13.01 -22.35 -11.04
C GLN A 28 -11.50 -22.15 -11.24
N LYS A 29 -10.98 -20.99 -10.90
CA LYS A 29 -9.57 -20.59 -11.11
C LYS A 29 -9.10 -20.68 -12.56
N ASP A 30 -9.98 -20.35 -13.49
CA ASP A 30 -9.63 -20.29 -14.90
C ASP A 30 -8.68 -19.12 -15.17
N SER A 31 -7.40 -19.41 -15.28
CA SER A 31 -6.36 -18.41 -15.51
C SER A 31 -6.42 -17.75 -16.90
N THR A 32 -7.22 -18.29 -17.83
CA THR A 32 -7.34 -17.76 -19.19
C THR A 32 -8.28 -16.56 -19.29
N ILE A 33 -8.95 -16.18 -18.20
CA ILE A 33 -9.90 -15.06 -18.16
C ILE A 33 -9.28 -13.78 -18.70
N TRP A 34 -8.01 -13.50 -18.37
CA TRP A 34 -7.29 -12.27 -18.78
C TRP A 34 -6.42 -12.46 -20.03
N GLY A 35 -6.57 -13.59 -20.74
CA GLY A 35 -5.80 -13.94 -21.94
C GLY A 35 -4.60 -14.83 -21.65
N SER A 36 -3.84 -15.14 -22.70
CA SER A 36 -2.60 -15.93 -22.61
C SER A 36 -1.41 -15.04 -22.23
N GLY A 37 -0.44 -15.60 -21.50
CA GLY A 37 0.80 -14.89 -21.15
C GLY A 37 0.67 -13.95 -19.93
N THR A 38 -0.42 -14.05 -19.15
CA THR A 38 -0.58 -13.35 -17.88
C THR A 38 0.03 -14.14 -16.72
N GLU A 39 0.27 -13.47 -15.60
CA GLU A 39 0.73 -14.12 -14.36
C GLU A 39 -0.40 -14.87 -13.62
N ALA A 40 -1.64 -14.82 -14.12
CA ALA A 40 -2.81 -15.38 -13.48
C ALA A 40 -2.68 -16.87 -13.12
N ALA A 41 -2.02 -17.67 -13.96
CA ALA A 41 -1.80 -19.08 -13.67
C ALA A 41 -1.03 -19.33 -12.35
N SER A 42 -0.22 -18.36 -11.93
CA SER A 42 0.61 -18.45 -10.73
C SER A 42 -0.04 -17.83 -9.49
N PHE A 43 -1.10 -17.00 -9.64
CA PHE A 43 -1.55 -16.14 -8.53
C PHE A 43 -3.04 -16.24 -8.18
N LEU A 44 -3.74 -17.30 -8.57
CA LEU A 44 -5.15 -17.51 -8.20
C LEU A 44 -5.36 -18.21 -6.84
N GLY A 45 -4.30 -18.38 -6.04
CA GLY A 45 -4.40 -19.01 -4.72
C GLY A 45 -5.25 -18.23 -3.71
N TRP A 46 -5.38 -16.91 -3.89
CA TRP A 46 -6.17 -16.05 -3.01
C TRP A 46 -7.65 -16.43 -2.91
N ILE A 47 -8.22 -17.03 -3.95
CA ILE A 47 -9.61 -17.49 -4.00
C ILE A 47 -9.91 -18.53 -2.92
N ASP A 48 -8.93 -19.36 -2.57
CA ASP A 48 -9.10 -20.43 -1.59
C ASP A 48 -8.68 -20.01 -0.17
N LEU A 49 -8.07 -18.83 0.02
CA LEU A 49 -7.54 -18.42 1.32
C LEU A 49 -8.56 -18.52 2.46
N PRO A 50 -9.86 -18.19 2.27
CA PRO A 50 -10.85 -18.35 3.35
C PRO A 50 -10.90 -19.75 3.95
N VAL A 51 -10.65 -20.78 3.13
CA VAL A 51 -10.58 -22.18 3.58
C VAL A 51 -9.16 -22.62 3.87
N LYS A 52 -8.23 -22.40 2.93
CA LYS A 52 -6.85 -22.92 2.98
C LYS A 52 -6.03 -22.32 4.10
N SER A 53 -6.25 -21.04 4.43
CA SER A 53 -5.53 -20.39 5.52
C SER A 53 -5.82 -20.98 6.90
N ARG A 54 -6.85 -21.82 7.06
CA ARG A 54 -7.10 -22.58 8.29
C ARG A 54 -5.95 -23.57 8.60
N GLU A 55 -5.20 -23.98 7.59
CA GLU A 55 -3.99 -24.81 7.78
C GLU A 55 -2.91 -24.08 8.59
N LEU A 56 -2.95 -22.74 8.63
CA LEU A 56 -2.04 -21.93 9.46
C LEU A 56 -2.43 -21.90 10.94
N MET A 57 -3.70 -22.19 11.30
CA MET A 57 -4.22 -22.02 12.67
C MET A 57 -3.33 -22.66 13.74
N PRO A 58 -2.88 -23.91 13.64
CA PRO A 58 -2.01 -24.50 14.66
C PRO A 58 -0.68 -23.75 14.84
N LYS A 59 -0.15 -23.17 13.75
CA LYS A 59 1.07 -22.36 13.78
C LYS A 59 0.81 -20.99 14.42
N LEU A 60 -0.31 -20.37 14.11
CA LEU A 60 -0.75 -19.08 14.69
C LEU A 60 -0.97 -19.23 16.20
N ASP A 61 -1.65 -20.27 16.64
CA ASP A 61 -1.87 -20.58 18.06
C ASP A 61 -0.55 -20.78 18.80
N SER A 62 0.38 -21.53 18.18
CA SER A 62 1.72 -21.75 18.73
C SER A 62 2.50 -20.45 18.87
N LEU A 63 2.45 -19.55 17.87
CA LEU A 63 3.12 -18.25 17.93
C LEU A 63 2.48 -17.33 19.00
N ALA A 64 1.16 -17.28 19.07
CA ALA A 64 0.46 -16.51 20.08
C ALA A 64 0.74 -17.02 21.52
N ALA A 65 0.78 -18.34 21.69
CA ALA A 65 1.16 -18.95 22.96
C ALA A 65 2.62 -18.65 23.33
N TRP A 66 3.54 -18.76 22.37
CA TRP A 66 4.94 -18.41 22.56
C TRP A 66 5.11 -16.94 22.97
N ALA A 67 4.45 -16.01 22.29
CA ALA A 67 4.52 -14.59 22.63
C ALA A 67 4.02 -14.33 24.07
N ARG A 68 2.87 -14.90 24.44
CA ARG A 68 2.32 -14.78 25.79
C ARG A 68 3.24 -15.35 26.87
N THR A 69 3.80 -16.55 26.65
CA THR A 69 4.71 -17.21 27.60
C THR A 69 5.98 -16.40 27.84
N ASN A 70 6.44 -15.65 26.82
CA ASN A 70 7.63 -14.81 26.92
C ASN A 70 7.30 -13.33 27.22
N ASN A 71 6.07 -13.00 27.61
CA ASN A 71 5.61 -11.64 27.88
C ASN A 71 5.83 -10.63 26.74
N LEU A 72 5.78 -11.10 25.50
CA LEU A 72 5.88 -10.28 24.31
C LEU A 72 4.49 -9.74 23.96
N SER A 73 4.20 -8.54 24.41
CA SER A 73 2.86 -7.93 24.31
C SER A 73 2.74 -6.86 23.24
N ARG A 74 3.85 -6.47 22.60
CA ARG A 74 3.89 -5.46 21.56
C ARG A 74 4.26 -6.10 20.24
N VAL A 75 3.61 -5.63 19.17
CA VAL A 75 3.88 -6.09 17.79
C VAL A 75 4.45 -4.92 16.99
N ILE A 76 5.65 -5.11 16.46
CA ILE A 76 6.27 -4.22 15.47
C ILE A 76 6.24 -4.96 14.13
N LEU A 77 5.62 -4.38 13.13
CA LEU A 77 5.47 -4.98 11.80
C LEU A 77 6.29 -4.18 10.78
N CYS A 78 7.37 -4.80 10.30
CA CYS A 78 8.25 -4.24 9.27
C CYS A 78 7.94 -4.89 7.92
N GLY A 79 7.52 -4.08 6.95
CA GLY A 79 7.16 -4.54 5.61
C GLY A 79 6.63 -3.38 4.79
N ILE A 80 6.24 -3.62 3.55
CA ILE A 80 5.71 -2.57 2.67
C ILE A 80 4.54 -3.10 1.83
N GLY A 81 3.55 -2.24 1.57
CA GLY A 81 2.42 -2.52 0.71
C GLY A 81 1.59 -3.70 1.21
N GLY A 82 1.34 -4.70 0.37
CA GLY A 82 0.54 -5.88 0.72
C GLY A 82 1.08 -6.69 1.89
N SER A 83 2.33 -6.44 2.33
CA SER A 83 2.91 -7.09 3.51
C SER A 83 2.50 -6.45 4.84
N THR A 84 1.85 -5.28 4.83
CA THR A 84 1.50 -4.52 6.06
C THR A 84 0.09 -3.96 6.05
N LEU A 85 -0.43 -3.50 4.90
CA LEU A 85 -1.69 -2.77 4.82
C LEU A 85 -2.89 -3.55 5.39
N ALA A 86 -3.06 -4.81 5.00
CA ALA A 86 -4.16 -5.62 5.53
C ALA A 86 -4.05 -5.83 7.06
N ALA A 87 -2.84 -6.07 7.56
CA ALA A 87 -2.61 -6.23 9.00
C ALA A 87 -2.90 -4.93 9.79
N GLU A 88 -2.61 -3.76 9.20
CA GLU A 88 -2.93 -2.45 9.78
C GLU A 88 -4.45 -2.24 9.86
N VAL A 89 -5.19 -2.56 8.78
CA VAL A 89 -6.67 -2.51 8.78
C VAL A 89 -7.26 -3.49 9.80
N ILE A 90 -6.75 -4.72 9.87
CA ILE A 90 -7.20 -5.71 10.87
C ILE A 90 -6.98 -5.18 12.29
N ALA A 91 -5.79 -4.63 12.58
CA ALA A 91 -5.48 -4.06 13.88
C ALA A 91 -6.46 -2.93 14.25
N ALA A 92 -6.71 -2.01 13.34
CA ALA A 92 -7.60 -0.88 13.54
C ALA A 92 -9.06 -1.32 13.76
N ALA A 93 -9.58 -2.24 12.94
CA ALA A 93 -10.93 -2.77 13.05
C ALA A 93 -11.17 -3.49 14.39
N TYR A 94 -10.18 -4.22 14.89
CA TYR A 94 -10.25 -4.92 16.18
C TYR A 94 -9.73 -4.08 17.36
N LYS A 95 -9.40 -2.79 17.14
CA LYS A 95 -8.90 -1.86 18.17
C LYS A 95 -7.67 -2.42 18.90
N ARG A 96 -6.74 -2.97 18.14
CA ARG A 96 -5.44 -3.47 18.60
C ARG A 96 -4.34 -2.54 18.12
N GLU A 97 -3.29 -2.43 18.94
CA GLU A 97 -2.12 -1.63 18.60
C GLU A 97 -1.10 -2.45 17.82
N VAL A 98 -0.61 -1.90 16.73
CA VAL A 98 0.54 -2.38 15.97
C VAL A 98 1.42 -1.21 15.61
N ILE A 99 2.73 -1.38 15.75
CA ILE A 99 3.71 -0.38 15.31
C ILE A 99 4.15 -0.79 13.91
N VAL A 100 3.65 -0.09 12.89
CA VAL A 100 4.00 -0.38 11.50
C VAL A 100 5.25 0.42 11.11
N VAL A 101 6.24 -0.28 10.51
CA VAL A 101 7.45 0.29 9.93
C VAL A 101 7.42 -0.03 8.43
N ASP A 102 6.77 0.84 7.68
CA ASP A 102 6.54 0.71 6.23
C ASP A 102 7.26 1.81 5.43
N SER A 103 8.28 2.38 6.04
CA SER A 103 9.11 3.42 5.45
C SER A 103 10.58 3.22 5.82
N THR A 104 11.46 3.72 4.97
CA THR A 104 12.90 3.86 5.25
C THR A 104 13.22 5.18 5.94
N HIS A 105 12.22 5.95 6.37
CA HIS A 105 12.44 7.20 7.08
C HIS A 105 13.03 6.93 8.48
N PRO A 106 14.23 7.49 8.80
CA PRO A 106 14.91 7.24 10.08
C PRO A 106 14.06 7.43 11.32
N ALA A 107 13.20 8.46 11.34
CA ALA A 107 12.36 8.74 12.50
C ALA A 107 11.34 7.61 12.77
N GLN A 108 10.81 6.95 11.73
CA GLN A 108 9.89 5.83 11.89
C GLN A 108 10.60 4.60 12.48
N VAL A 109 11.80 4.28 11.96
CA VAL A 109 12.63 3.18 12.47
C VAL A 109 13.05 3.43 13.92
N LEU A 110 13.51 4.65 14.23
CA LEU A 110 13.91 5.05 15.59
C LEU A 110 12.73 5.02 16.56
N LYS A 111 11.55 5.53 16.17
CA LYS A 111 10.33 5.49 17.00
C LYS A 111 9.94 4.05 17.35
N ALA A 112 9.99 3.15 16.38
CA ALA A 112 9.68 1.74 16.61
C ALA A 112 10.72 1.08 17.53
N SER A 113 12.00 1.38 17.35
CA SER A 113 13.08 0.81 18.16
C SER A 113 13.24 1.45 19.55
N ALA A 114 12.63 2.61 19.79
CA ALA A 114 12.57 3.25 21.10
C ALA A 114 11.53 2.59 22.05
N THR A 115 10.71 1.68 21.54
CA THR A 115 9.81 0.90 22.38
C THR A 115 10.58 -0.13 23.21
N ASP A 116 9.94 -0.68 24.25
CA ASP A 116 10.56 -1.76 25.03
C ASP A 116 10.66 -3.03 24.17
N LEU A 117 11.81 -3.21 23.50
CA LEU A 117 12.05 -4.37 22.63
C LEU A 117 12.08 -5.69 23.39
N SER A 118 12.34 -5.69 24.72
CA SER A 118 12.30 -6.92 25.54
C SER A 118 10.87 -7.48 25.66
N LYS A 119 9.85 -6.66 25.39
CA LYS A 119 8.42 -7.04 25.37
C LYS A 119 7.81 -7.02 23.96
N SER A 120 8.65 -6.99 22.94
CA SER A 120 8.18 -6.82 21.57
C SER A 120 8.47 -8.03 20.70
N VAL A 121 7.52 -8.37 19.83
CA VAL A 121 7.74 -9.22 18.65
C VAL A 121 7.97 -8.29 17.46
N VAL A 122 9.10 -8.44 16.77
CA VAL A 122 9.38 -7.74 15.52
C VAL A 122 9.11 -8.69 14.37
N ILE A 123 8.12 -8.39 13.57
CA ILE A 123 7.73 -9.16 12.39
C ILE A 123 8.41 -8.54 11.17
N ILE A 124 9.16 -9.34 10.44
CA ILE A 124 9.78 -8.98 9.16
C ILE A 124 8.98 -9.63 8.06
N SER A 125 8.28 -8.83 7.27
CA SER A 125 7.25 -9.27 6.33
C SER A 125 7.62 -8.89 4.90
N SER A 126 8.04 -9.88 4.07
CA SER A 126 8.42 -9.67 2.67
C SER A 126 8.13 -10.90 1.84
N LYS A 127 7.24 -10.81 0.85
CA LYS A 127 6.88 -11.91 -0.04
C LYS A 127 8.10 -12.44 -0.82
N SER A 128 8.81 -11.56 -1.53
CA SER A 128 9.99 -11.91 -2.33
C SER A 128 11.23 -12.24 -1.50
N GLY A 129 11.25 -11.80 -0.24
CA GLY A 129 12.44 -11.91 0.63
C GLY A 129 13.64 -11.05 0.19
N THR A 130 13.45 -10.13 -0.77
CA THR A 130 14.51 -9.28 -1.33
C THR A 130 14.18 -7.80 -1.29
N THR A 131 13.05 -7.41 -0.68
CA THR A 131 12.63 -6.02 -0.55
C THR A 131 13.64 -5.26 0.29
N ILE A 132 14.35 -4.29 -0.30
CA ILE A 132 15.49 -3.61 0.31
C ILE A 132 15.13 -2.95 1.65
N GLU A 133 13.96 -2.35 1.73
CA GLU A 133 13.42 -1.74 2.94
C GLU A 133 13.31 -2.77 4.07
N THR A 134 12.63 -3.88 3.79
CA THR A 134 12.38 -4.93 4.77
C THR A 134 13.67 -5.65 5.20
N VAL A 135 14.60 -5.84 4.27
CA VAL A 135 15.93 -6.41 4.58
C VAL A 135 16.74 -5.44 5.44
N SER A 136 16.66 -4.12 5.16
CA SER A 136 17.30 -3.09 5.98
C SER A 136 16.73 -3.05 7.40
N HIS A 137 15.40 -3.18 7.54
CA HIS A 137 14.76 -3.28 8.86
C HIS A 137 15.21 -4.54 9.62
N LEU A 138 15.30 -5.71 8.95
CA LEU A 138 15.81 -6.94 9.59
C LEU A 138 17.21 -6.72 10.15
N LYS A 139 18.13 -6.17 9.35
CA LYS A 139 19.49 -5.88 9.78
C LYS A 139 19.53 -4.94 10.98
N TYR A 140 18.75 -3.87 10.92
CA TYR A 140 18.68 -2.87 11.98
C TYR A 140 18.14 -3.45 13.29
N PHE A 141 16.99 -4.12 13.25
CA PHE A 141 16.39 -4.69 14.46
C PHE A 141 17.21 -5.85 15.02
N THR A 142 17.86 -6.67 14.18
CA THR A 142 18.79 -7.70 14.62
C THR A 142 19.94 -7.09 15.41
N ALA A 143 20.61 -6.07 14.86
CA ALA A 143 21.71 -5.38 15.55
C ALA A 143 21.23 -4.69 16.85
N LYS A 144 20.04 -4.07 16.82
CA LYS A 144 19.48 -3.38 17.99
C LYS A 144 19.12 -4.34 19.13
N LEU A 145 18.57 -5.51 18.81
CA LEU A 145 18.31 -6.55 19.80
C LEU A 145 19.61 -7.04 20.45
N ILE A 146 20.64 -7.31 19.65
CA ILE A 146 21.97 -7.73 20.16
C ILE A 146 22.58 -6.64 21.05
N GLU A 147 22.51 -5.37 20.65
CA GLU A 147 22.99 -4.21 21.44
C GLU A 147 22.32 -4.16 22.84
N LEU A 148 21.05 -4.55 22.92
CA LEU A 148 20.29 -4.63 24.18
C LEU A 148 20.48 -5.92 24.96
N GLY A 149 21.35 -6.84 24.48
CA GLY A 149 21.57 -8.15 25.12
C GLY A 149 20.39 -9.12 24.91
N LEU A 150 19.56 -8.92 23.90
CA LEU A 150 18.41 -9.75 23.56
C LEU A 150 18.79 -10.69 22.40
N GLU A 151 18.30 -11.93 22.48
CA GLU A 151 18.53 -12.92 21.42
C GLU A 151 17.54 -12.71 20.25
N PRO A 152 18.00 -12.40 19.02
CA PRO A 152 17.10 -12.13 17.89
C PRO A 152 16.06 -13.24 17.64
N LYS A 153 16.43 -14.52 17.81
CA LYS A 153 15.52 -15.68 17.64
C LYS A 153 14.33 -15.66 18.60
N ASP A 154 14.42 -14.92 19.72
CA ASP A 154 13.40 -14.84 20.74
C ASP A 154 12.48 -13.59 20.57
N HIS A 155 12.74 -12.79 19.54
CA HIS A 155 11.99 -11.56 19.25
C HIS A 155 11.56 -11.44 17.78
N LEU A 156 12.27 -12.11 16.85
CA LEU A 156 11.99 -11.98 15.41
C LEU A 156 11.06 -13.10 14.90
N VAL A 157 10.08 -12.70 14.10
CA VAL A 157 9.22 -13.58 13.30
C VAL A 157 9.30 -13.14 11.84
N ILE A 158 9.55 -14.07 10.95
CA ILE A 158 9.72 -13.81 9.52
C ILE A 158 8.49 -14.31 8.77
N ILE A 159 7.91 -13.49 7.90
CA ILE A 159 6.85 -13.89 6.97
C ILE A 159 7.39 -13.70 5.56
N THR A 160 7.44 -14.79 4.80
CA THR A 160 7.95 -14.76 3.42
C THR A 160 7.48 -15.99 2.65
N ASP A 161 7.61 -15.98 1.32
CA ASP A 161 7.35 -17.15 0.52
C ASP A 161 8.42 -18.23 0.77
N PRO A 162 8.10 -19.51 0.57
CA PRO A 162 9.07 -20.59 0.75
C PRO A 162 10.22 -20.47 -0.25
N LYS A 163 11.42 -20.85 0.20
CA LYS A 163 12.66 -20.87 -0.60
C LYS A 163 13.18 -19.51 -1.07
N THR A 164 12.65 -18.41 -0.56
CA THR A 164 13.24 -17.09 -0.79
C THR A 164 14.59 -16.96 -0.08
N PRO A 165 15.45 -16.00 -0.49
CA PRO A 165 16.69 -15.72 0.25
C PRO A 165 16.45 -15.47 1.74
N LEU A 166 15.37 -14.77 2.07
CA LEU A 166 14.97 -14.47 3.45
C LEU A 166 14.54 -15.73 4.20
N ASP A 167 13.76 -16.65 3.58
CA ASP A 167 13.37 -17.93 4.20
C ASP A 167 14.60 -18.76 4.54
N ILE A 168 15.50 -18.93 3.57
CA ILE A 168 16.70 -19.75 3.73
C ILE A 168 17.63 -19.19 4.82
N SER A 169 17.99 -17.90 4.72
CA SER A 169 18.92 -17.27 5.66
C SER A 169 18.36 -17.21 7.09
N SER A 170 17.06 -16.92 7.23
CA SER A 170 16.40 -16.84 8.54
C SER A 170 16.35 -18.20 9.25
N ARG A 171 16.07 -19.29 8.51
CA ARG A 171 16.12 -20.65 9.09
C ARG A 171 17.52 -21.05 9.51
N GLN A 172 18.54 -20.70 8.72
CA GLN A 172 19.95 -20.95 9.08
C GLN A 172 20.35 -20.23 10.38
N GLN A 173 19.75 -19.05 10.63
CA GLN A 173 19.95 -18.29 11.86
C GLN A 173 19.04 -18.74 13.03
N GLY A 174 18.21 -19.76 12.83
CA GLY A 174 17.30 -20.27 13.85
C GLY A 174 16.11 -19.35 14.14
N LEU A 175 15.80 -18.40 13.26
CA LEU A 175 14.65 -17.50 13.41
C LEU A 175 13.32 -18.23 13.16
N ARG A 176 12.23 -17.71 13.73
CA ARG A 176 10.88 -18.23 13.48
C ARG A 176 10.40 -17.78 12.11
N VAL A 177 10.15 -18.74 11.23
CA VAL A 177 9.66 -18.45 9.87
C VAL A 177 8.25 -19.02 9.68
N VAL A 178 7.36 -18.20 9.15
CA VAL A 178 6.04 -18.60 8.64
C VAL A 178 6.04 -18.37 7.13
N ASN A 179 5.87 -19.43 6.37
CA ASN A 179 5.76 -19.31 4.92
C ASN A 179 4.34 -18.92 4.52
N ALA A 180 4.23 -17.98 3.58
CA ALA A 180 3.00 -17.65 2.89
C ALA A 180 2.79 -18.56 1.68
N ASP A 181 1.61 -18.48 1.06
CA ASP A 181 1.32 -19.20 -0.18
C ASP A 181 1.98 -18.48 -1.37
N PRO A 182 2.92 -19.11 -2.08
CA PRO A 182 3.58 -18.50 -3.23
C PRO A 182 2.61 -18.22 -4.40
N ASN A 183 1.45 -18.87 -4.42
CA ASN A 183 0.42 -18.67 -5.45
C ASN A 183 -0.54 -17.52 -5.15
N VAL A 184 -0.18 -16.65 -4.21
CA VAL A 184 -0.99 -15.47 -3.81
C VAL A 184 -0.16 -14.21 -4.05
N GLY A 185 -0.67 -13.30 -4.86
CA GLY A 185 -0.05 -11.99 -5.08
C GLY A 185 -0.04 -11.12 -3.81
N GLY A 186 0.96 -10.24 -3.64
CA GLY A 186 1.10 -9.43 -2.41
C GLY A 186 -0.15 -8.65 -2.03
N ARG A 187 -0.78 -7.93 -2.97
CA ARG A 187 -2.00 -7.15 -2.73
C ARG A 187 -3.27 -7.97 -2.54
N PHE A 188 -3.25 -9.28 -2.90
CA PHE A 188 -4.32 -10.25 -2.68
C PHE A 188 -4.07 -11.14 -1.45
N SER A 189 -3.20 -10.73 -0.54
CA SER A 189 -2.72 -11.59 0.55
C SER A 189 -3.33 -11.28 1.92
N ALA A 190 -4.40 -10.51 1.98
CA ALA A 190 -5.02 -10.09 3.24
C ALA A 190 -5.38 -11.26 4.16
N LEU A 191 -5.93 -12.33 3.62
CA LEU A 191 -6.32 -13.54 4.34
C LEU A 191 -5.23 -14.63 4.35
N SER A 192 -3.97 -14.28 4.02
CA SER A 192 -2.82 -15.17 4.09
C SER A 192 -1.98 -14.95 5.36
N ALA A 193 -0.83 -15.59 5.46
CA ALA A 193 0.13 -15.38 6.55
C ALA A 193 0.47 -13.90 6.76
N PHE A 194 0.45 -13.05 5.71
CA PHE A 194 0.77 -11.62 5.79
C PHE A 194 -0.23 -10.83 6.65
N GLY A 195 -1.52 -11.14 6.58
CA GLY A 195 -2.53 -10.53 7.46
C GLY A 195 -2.71 -11.30 8.77
N LEU A 196 -2.72 -12.65 8.71
CA LEU A 196 -3.13 -13.48 9.83
C LEU A 196 -2.08 -13.64 10.93
N VAL A 197 -0.77 -13.67 10.60
CA VAL A 197 0.30 -13.80 11.62
C VAL A 197 0.37 -12.57 12.52
N PRO A 198 0.42 -11.33 12.00
CA PRO A 198 0.35 -10.14 12.86
C PRO A 198 -0.92 -10.12 13.69
N ALA A 199 -2.09 -10.43 13.09
CA ALA A 199 -3.37 -10.47 13.78
C ALA A 199 -3.39 -11.43 14.97
N ALA A 200 -2.91 -12.65 14.79
CA ALA A 200 -2.82 -13.66 15.86
C ALA A 200 -1.87 -13.23 16.98
N LEU A 201 -0.73 -12.60 16.66
CA LEU A 201 0.22 -12.06 17.62
C LEU A 201 -0.35 -10.87 18.42
N MET A 202 -1.30 -10.12 17.83
CA MET A 202 -2.08 -9.10 18.52
C MET A 202 -3.24 -9.67 19.36
N GLY A 203 -3.42 -10.99 19.38
CA GLY A 203 -4.49 -11.67 20.10
C GLY A 203 -5.87 -11.55 19.44
N ILE A 204 -5.91 -11.37 18.13
CA ILE A 204 -7.15 -11.36 17.35
C ILE A 204 -7.50 -12.79 16.95
N ASP A 205 -8.76 -13.17 17.11
CA ASP A 205 -9.29 -14.43 16.60
C ASP A 205 -9.48 -14.33 15.09
N VAL A 206 -8.51 -14.87 14.35
CA VAL A 206 -8.50 -14.82 12.89
C VAL A 206 -9.49 -15.79 12.26
N SER A 207 -10.06 -16.75 13.02
CA SER A 207 -11.07 -17.67 12.50
C SER A 207 -12.32 -16.92 12.04
N VAL A 208 -12.70 -15.85 12.75
CA VAL A 208 -13.83 -14.99 12.40
C VAL A 208 -13.65 -14.34 11.03
N LEU A 209 -12.44 -13.84 10.72
CA LEU A 209 -12.14 -13.25 9.39
C LEU A 209 -12.30 -14.29 8.28
N LEU A 210 -11.84 -15.52 8.54
CA LEU A 210 -11.92 -16.60 7.56
C LEU A 210 -13.34 -17.11 7.38
N ASP A 211 -14.11 -17.23 8.47
CA ASP A 211 -15.52 -17.65 8.44
C ASP A 211 -16.36 -16.67 7.62
N ASP A 212 -16.22 -15.37 7.89
CA ASP A 212 -16.95 -14.32 7.19
C ASP A 212 -16.61 -14.31 5.69
N ALA A 213 -15.31 -14.41 5.36
CA ALA A 213 -14.85 -14.45 3.96
C ALA A 213 -15.34 -15.71 3.23
N GLU A 214 -15.35 -16.88 3.89
CA GLU A 214 -15.82 -18.14 3.32
C GLU A 214 -17.30 -18.06 2.99
N VAL A 215 -18.13 -17.54 3.91
CA VAL A 215 -19.57 -17.36 3.70
C VAL A 215 -19.84 -16.49 2.47
N LEU A 216 -19.16 -15.36 2.34
CA LEU A 216 -19.36 -14.47 1.20
C LEU A 216 -18.88 -15.09 -0.11
N THR A 217 -17.74 -15.78 -0.12
CA THR A 217 -17.17 -16.43 -1.30
C THR A 217 -18.19 -17.32 -2.00
N GLN A 218 -19.04 -18.01 -1.26
CA GLN A 218 -20.10 -18.88 -1.80
C GLN A 218 -21.13 -18.13 -2.65
N SER A 219 -21.26 -16.82 -2.51
CA SER A 219 -22.24 -15.99 -3.24
C SER A 219 -21.62 -15.26 -4.44
N LEU A 220 -20.27 -15.10 -4.49
CA LEU A 220 -19.60 -14.24 -5.48
C LEU A 220 -19.71 -14.74 -6.93
N ALA A 221 -19.95 -16.04 -7.14
CA ALA A 221 -20.17 -16.64 -8.46
C ALA A 221 -21.63 -17.06 -8.69
N LYS A 222 -22.58 -16.60 -7.84
CA LYS A 222 -24.02 -16.88 -7.98
C LYS A 222 -24.77 -15.69 -8.57
N ASP A 223 -26.03 -15.90 -8.92
CA ASP A 223 -26.92 -14.84 -9.36
C ASP A 223 -27.00 -13.75 -8.26
N GLU A 224 -27.12 -12.50 -8.66
CA GLU A 224 -27.09 -11.32 -7.77
C GLU A 224 -25.76 -11.11 -7.03
N SER A 225 -24.64 -11.59 -7.61
CA SER A 225 -23.30 -11.38 -7.05
C SER A 225 -23.01 -9.90 -6.77
N PRO A 226 -22.66 -9.54 -5.53
CA PRO A 226 -22.32 -8.16 -5.19
C PRO A 226 -21.03 -7.72 -5.90
N ALA A 227 -20.06 -8.61 -6.08
CA ALA A 227 -18.82 -8.29 -6.78
C ALA A 227 -19.07 -7.97 -8.26
N VAL A 228 -19.96 -8.70 -8.92
CA VAL A 228 -20.37 -8.42 -10.31
C VAL A 228 -21.05 -7.06 -10.39
N SER A 229 -21.96 -6.77 -9.48
CA SER A 229 -22.70 -5.50 -9.44
C SER A 229 -21.78 -4.31 -9.29
N ILE A 230 -20.84 -4.36 -8.33
CA ILE A 230 -19.91 -3.28 -8.06
C ILE A 230 -18.88 -3.14 -9.20
N ALA A 231 -18.32 -4.25 -9.72
CA ALA A 231 -17.40 -4.21 -10.84
C ALA A 231 -18.04 -3.60 -12.10
N CYS A 232 -19.32 -3.89 -12.38
CA CYS A 232 -20.06 -3.24 -13.45
C CYS A 232 -20.17 -1.73 -13.23
N LEU A 233 -20.54 -1.27 -12.04
CA LEU A 233 -20.65 0.16 -11.71
C LEU A 233 -19.29 0.86 -11.85
N LEU A 234 -18.22 0.27 -11.30
CA LEU A 234 -16.87 0.81 -11.42
C LEU A 234 -16.39 0.90 -12.88
N PHE A 235 -16.90 0.06 -13.76
CA PHE A 235 -16.57 0.11 -15.17
C PHE A 235 -17.41 1.11 -15.94
N THR A 236 -18.73 1.24 -15.65
CA THR A 236 -19.67 2.05 -16.44
C THR A 236 -19.85 3.48 -15.93
N GLU A 237 -19.75 3.68 -14.60
CA GLU A 237 -20.02 4.97 -13.96
C GLU A 237 -18.74 5.75 -13.60
N THR A 238 -17.55 5.15 -13.77
CA THR A 238 -16.27 5.86 -13.59
C THR A 238 -15.41 5.73 -14.85
N GLU A 239 -14.76 6.82 -15.25
CA GLU A 239 -13.76 6.80 -16.31
C GLU A 239 -12.35 6.52 -15.78
N GLN A 240 -11.97 7.21 -14.72
CA GLN A 240 -10.65 7.09 -14.11
C GLN A 240 -10.70 7.10 -12.58
N PHE A 241 -11.49 7.96 -11.95
CA PHE A 241 -11.48 8.19 -10.52
C PHE A 241 -12.68 7.57 -9.82
N LEU A 242 -12.47 7.12 -8.58
CA LEU A 242 -13.52 6.75 -7.64
C LEU A 242 -13.13 7.20 -6.24
N ASN A 243 -14.05 7.78 -5.50
CA ASN A 243 -13.80 8.20 -4.14
C ASN A 243 -14.15 7.08 -3.17
N LEU A 244 -13.27 6.86 -2.19
CA LEU A 244 -13.45 5.91 -1.08
C LEU A 244 -13.47 6.68 0.23
N CYS A 245 -14.44 6.39 1.10
CA CYS A 245 -14.61 7.11 2.35
C CYS A 245 -14.93 6.17 3.52
N ASP A 246 -14.01 6.10 4.49
CA ASP A 246 -14.16 5.30 5.72
C ASP A 246 -14.96 6.02 6.82
N LEU A 247 -15.47 7.21 6.56
CA LEU A 247 -16.14 8.03 7.56
C LEU A 247 -17.24 7.25 8.30
N ASN A 248 -17.16 7.22 9.63
CA ASN A 248 -18.06 6.51 10.53
C ASN A 248 -18.10 4.98 10.33
N SER A 249 -17.20 4.40 9.55
CA SER A 249 -17.08 2.95 9.45
C SER A 249 -16.35 2.37 10.66
N ASN A 250 -16.58 1.08 10.93
CA ASN A 250 -15.80 0.33 11.92
C ASN A 250 -14.53 -0.29 11.30
N LEU A 251 -14.16 0.13 10.09
CA LEU A 251 -13.06 -0.43 9.28
C LEU A 251 -12.07 0.66 8.86
N PRO A 252 -11.41 1.36 9.82
CA PRO A 252 -10.46 2.42 9.49
C PRO A 252 -9.29 1.87 8.67
N GLY A 253 -8.90 2.58 7.60
CA GLY A 253 -7.82 2.19 6.71
C GLY A 253 -8.22 1.21 5.60
N LEU A 254 -9.50 0.81 5.55
CA LEU A 254 -9.98 -0.06 4.47
C LEU A 254 -9.85 0.62 3.10
N SER A 255 -10.12 1.92 3.02
CA SER A 255 -10.00 2.69 1.78
C SER A 255 -8.58 2.68 1.23
N GLU A 256 -7.54 2.80 2.06
CA GLU A 256 -6.14 2.75 1.63
C GLU A 256 -5.72 1.35 1.16
N TRP A 257 -6.27 0.30 1.78
CA TRP A 257 -6.03 -1.07 1.32
C TRP A 257 -6.69 -1.31 -0.04
N ILE A 258 -7.92 -0.83 -0.25
CA ILE A 258 -8.62 -0.90 -1.54
C ILE A 258 -7.92 -0.05 -2.59
N GLU A 259 -7.40 1.13 -2.21
CA GLU A 259 -6.61 1.98 -3.09
C GLU A 259 -5.42 1.21 -3.65
N GLN A 260 -4.63 0.53 -2.79
CA GLN A 260 -3.55 -0.31 -3.28
C GLN A 260 -4.06 -1.37 -4.25
N LEU A 261 -5.07 -2.11 -3.83
CA LEU A 261 -5.58 -3.25 -4.58
C LEU A 261 -6.02 -2.86 -6.00
N ILE A 262 -6.81 -1.79 -6.14
CA ILE A 262 -7.33 -1.32 -7.42
C ILE A 262 -6.24 -0.62 -8.25
N ALA A 263 -5.52 0.34 -7.67
CA ALA A 263 -4.55 1.14 -8.41
C ALA A 263 -3.42 0.29 -8.97
N GLU A 264 -2.86 -0.62 -8.17
CA GLU A 264 -1.76 -1.49 -8.58
C GLU A 264 -2.22 -2.57 -9.55
N SER A 265 -3.46 -3.06 -9.46
CA SER A 265 -3.99 -4.08 -10.36
C SER A 265 -4.44 -3.52 -11.69
N THR A 266 -5.04 -2.32 -11.72
CA THR A 266 -5.66 -1.76 -12.93
C THR A 266 -4.77 -0.78 -13.69
N GLY A 267 -3.86 -0.07 -13.02
CA GLY A 267 -3.05 1.02 -13.57
C GLY A 267 -1.98 0.55 -14.55
N LYS A 268 -2.38 0.11 -15.75
CA LYS A 268 -1.51 -0.48 -16.76
C LYS A 268 -1.99 -0.15 -18.18
N ASN A 269 -1.06 -0.17 -19.13
CA ASN A 269 -1.40 0.05 -20.55
C ASN A 269 -2.10 1.40 -20.80
N ASN A 270 -1.70 2.44 -20.06
CA ASN A 270 -2.26 3.79 -20.12
C ASN A 270 -3.77 3.83 -19.74
N GLN A 271 -4.22 2.96 -18.89
CA GLN A 271 -5.59 2.92 -18.37
C GLN A 271 -5.63 2.44 -16.93
N GLY A 272 -6.79 2.42 -16.33
CA GLY A 272 -7.02 1.92 -14.97
C GLY A 272 -8.06 2.73 -14.22
N ARG A 273 -8.21 2.41 -12.93
CA ARG A 273 -9.00 3.18 -11.98
C ARG A 273 -8.10 3.63 -10.85
N LEU A 274 -8.17 4.91 -10.52
CA LEU A 274 -7.43 5.51 -9.42
C LEU A 274 -8.41 5.84 -8.29
N PRO A 275 -8.40 5.07 -7.21
CA PRO A 275 -9.13 5.45 -6.02
C PRO A 275 -8.54 6.73 -5.41
N VAL A 276 -9.41 7.58 -4.91
CA VAL A 276 -9.09 8.79 -4.16
C VAL A 276 -9.67 8.62 -2.77
N VAL A 277 -8.81 8.44 -1.78
CA VAL A 277 -9.22 8.31 -0.38
C VAL A 277 -9.57 9.71 0.16
N ILE A 278 -10.81 9.86 0.61
CA ILE A 278 -11.33 11.11 1.17
C ILE A 278 -11.79 10.94 2.61
N SER A 279 -11.57 11.95 3.45
CA SER A 279 -11.98 11.93 4.85
C SER A 279 -13.48 12.21 5.04
N ASN A 280 -14.07 12.94 4.07
CA ASN A 280 -15.46 13.34 4.11
C ASN A 280 -16.05 13.39 2.68
N PRO A 281 -17.30 12.96 2.45
CA PRO A 281 -17.95 13.03 1.14
C PRO A 281 -17.92 14.42 0.48
N SER A 282 -17.90 15.49 1.28
CA SER A 282 -17.80 16.87 0.76
C SER A 282 -16.45 17.23 0.12
N GLU A 283 -15.45 16.35 0.24
CA GLU A 283 -14.13 16.51 -0.38
C GLU A 283 -14.09 15.90 -1.79
N ALA A 284 -15.10 15.11 -2.17
CA ALA A 284 -15.17 14.51 -3.49
C ALA A 284 -15.28 15.56 -4.57
N ILE A 285 -14.46 15.42 -5.60
CA ILE A 285 -14.52 16.26 -6.81
C ILE A 285 -15.31 15.55 -7.91
N GLU A 286 -15.24 14.21 -7.95
CA GLU A 286 -15.99 13.38 -8.90
C GLU A 286 -17.23 12.78 -8.23
N ASP A 287 -18.30 12.60 -8.99
CA ASP A 287 -19.63 12.20 -8.50
C ASP A 287 -19.78 10.69 -8.25
N PHE A 288 -18.71 9.97 -7.83
CA PHE A 288 -18.80 8.55 -7.50
C PHE A 288 -18.11 8.30 -6.17
N ILE A 289 -18.91 8.06 -5.12
CA ILE A 289 -18.42 7.87 -3.76
C ILE A 289 -18.88 6.52 -3.21
N ILE A 290 -17.96 5.70 -2.75
CA ILE A 290 -18.25 4.47 -2.01
C ILE A 290 -17.99 4.69 -0.53
N GLY A 291 -18.98 4.37 0.30
CA GLY A 291 -18.88 4.36 1.76
C GLY A 291 -19.04 2.95 2.35
N PHE A 292 -18.59 2.78 3.59
CA PHE A 292 -18.61 1.49 4.31
C PHE A 292 -19.50 1.52 5.55
N SER A 293 -20.30 2.54 5.69
CA SER A 293 -21.29 2.76 6.75
C SER A 293 -22.48 3.52 6.20
N GLU A 294 -23.55 3.62 6.95
CA GLU A 294 -24.69 4.49 6.58
C GLU A 294 -24.22 5.93 6.39
N GLY A 295 -24.69 6.58 5.31
CA GLY A 295 -24.30 7.95 4.97
C GLY A 295 -24.79 8.37 3.59
N ASN A 296 -24.41 9.56 3.17
CA ASN A 296 -24.72 10.10 1.84
C ASN A 296 -23.64 9.66 0.84
N PHE A 297 -23.76 8.44 0.36
CA PHE A 297 -22.85 7.83 -0.60
C PHE A 297 -23.63 7.29 -1.80
N ASP A 298 -22.96 7.20 -2.94
CA ASP A 298 -23.56 6.66 -4.16
C ASP A 298 -23.69 5.15 -4.12
N VAL A 299 -22.75 4.48 -3.47
CA VAL A 299 -22.75 3.05 -3.15
C VAL A 299 -22.32 2.87 -1.69
N ILE A 300 -23.06 2.08 -0.95
CA ILE A 300 -22.78 1.71 0.45
C ILE A 300 -22.56 0.22 0.54
N ILE A 301 -21.41 -0.18 1.09
CA ILE A 301 -21.00 -1.59 1.25
C ILE A 301 -20.81 -1.88 2.74
N GLU A 302 -21.89 -2.27 3.42
CA GLU A 302 -21.84 -2.69 4.83
C GLU A 302 -21.56 -4.20 4.89
N ALA A 303 -20.33 -4.54 5.28
CA ALA A 303 -19.85 -5.91 5.37
C ALA A 303 -18.82 -6.04 6.50
N THR A 304 -18.62 -7.24 7.01
CA THR A 304 -17.54 -7.54 7.95
C THR A 304 -16.18 -7.43 7.26
N LEU A 305 -15.10 -7.33 8.02
CA LEU A 305 -13.77 -7.15 7.43
C LEU A 305 -13.35 -8.34 6.56
N GLY A 306 -13.64 -9.57 6.99
CA GLY A 306 -13.37 -10.77 6.18
C GLY A 306 -14.13 -10.76 4.86
N GLU A 307 -15.43 -10.37 4.90
CA GLU A 307 -16.24 -10.16 3.69
C GLU A 307 -15.66 -9.08 2.79
N GLN A 308 -15.23 -7.93 3.34
CA GLN A 308 -14.64 -6.81 2.56
C GLN A 308 -13.38 -7.27 1.81
N PHE A 309 -12.47 -7.99 2.46
CA PHE A 309 -11.25 -8.46 1.82
C PHE A 309 -11.55 -9.31 0.57
N ILE A 310 -12.31 -10.37 0.70
CA ILE A 310 -12.57 -11.26 -0.43
C ILE A 310 -13.46 -10.58 -1.49
N LEU A 311 -14.39 -9.70 -1.09
CA LEU A 311 -15.24 -8.94 -2.00
C LEU A 311 -14.39 -8.04 -2.92
N TRP A 312 -13.51 -7.24 -2.35
CA TRP A 312 -12.71 -6.31 -3.13
C TRP A 312 -11.63 -6.98 -3.98
N GLU A 313 -11.06 -8.09 -3.52
CA GLU A 313 -10.20 -8.94 -4.33
C GLU A 313 -10.94 -9.45 -5.57
N TRP A 314 -12.18 -9.90 -5.38
CA TRP A 314 -13.03 -10.39 -6.47
C TRP A 314 -13.47 -9.27 -7.43
N ILE A 315 -13.92 -8.12 -6.90
CA ILE A 315 -14.24 -6.92 -7.68
C ILE A 315 -13.06 -6.52 -8.56
N THR A 316 -11.87 -6.46 -7.98
CA THR A 316 -10.65 -6.04 -8.68
C THR A 316 -10.30 -7.00 -9.81
N ALA A 317 -10.39 -8.30 -9.57
CA ALA A 317 -10.15 -9.31 -10.61
C ALA A 317 -11.14 -9.18 -11.79
N LEU A 318 -12.44 -8.97 -11.51
CA LEU A 318 -13.47 -8.74 -12.52
C LEU A 318 -13.29 -7.40 -13.24
N LEU A 319 -12.93 -6.34 -12.53
CA LEU A 319 -12.65 -5.03 -13.12
C LEU A 319 -11.44 -5.09 -14.07
N CYS A 320 -10.38 -5.81 -13.71
CA CYS A 320 -9.23 -6.04 -14.57
C CYS A 320 -9.62 -6.82 -15.85
N TYR A 321 -10.56 -7.76 -15.77
CA TYR A 321 -11.12 -8.42 -16.95
C TYR A 321 -11.80 -7.40 -17.90
N LEU A 322 -12.66 -6.54 -17.35
CA LEU A 322 -13.36 -5.50 -18.14
C LEU A 322 -12.38 -4.51 -18.78
N LEU A 323 -11.33 -4.14 -18.04
CA LEU A 323 -10.26 -3.25 -18.52
C LEU A 323 -9.23 -3.95 -19.42
N LYS A 324 -9.30 -5.29 -19.56
CA LYS A 324 -8.36 -6.10 -20.35
C LYS A 324 -6.89 -5.95 -19.90
N VAL A 325 -6.68 -5.96 -18.61
CA VAL A 325 -5.35 -5.92 -17.98
C VAL A 325 -5.13 -7.13 -17.09
N ASP A 326 -3.86 -7.54 -16.95
CA ASP A 326 -3.47 -8.59 -15.97
C ASP A 326 -3.56 -8.03 -14.55
N PRO A 327 -4.39 -8.61 -13.64
CA PRO A 327 -4.53 -8.10 -12.28
C PRO A 327 -3.29 -8.34 -11.39
N PHE A 328 -2.36 -9.22 -11.78
CA PHE A 328 -1.34 -9.75 -10.87
C PHE A 328 0.06 -9.19 -11.11
N ASN A 329 0.41 -8.77 -12.31
CA ASN A 329 1.71 -8.18 -12.61
C ASN A 329 1.79 -6.69 -12.18
N GLN A 330 3.02 -6.16 -12.08
CA GLN A 330 3.32 -4.74 -11.83
C GLN A 330 4.59 -4.30 -12.58
N PRO A 331 4.52 -4.17 -13.90
CA PRO A 331 5.71 -3.97 -14.75
C PRO A 331 6.45 -2.65 -14.47
N ASN A 332 5.73 -1.60 -14.01
CA ASN A 332 6.31 -0.27 -13.83
C ASN A 332 6.98 -0.05 -12.46
N VAL A 333 6.86 -1.00 -11.53
CA VAL A 333 7.53 -0.95 -10.22
C VAL A 333 9.01 -1.35 -10.34
N ALA A 334 9.35 -2.28 -11.23
CA ALA A 334 10.71 -2.79 -11.41
C ALA A 334 11.69 -1.67 -11.78
N GLU A 335 11.31 -0.78 -12.70
CA GLU A 335 12.16 0.33 -13.15
C GLU A 335 12.56 1.28 -12.00
N ALA A 336 11.63 1.64 -11.13
CA ALA A 336 11.94 2.51 -9.98
C ALA A 336 12.94 1.84 -9.03
N LYS A 337 12.86 0.51 -8.86
CA LYS A 337 13.82 -0.26 -8.03
C LYS A 337 15.23 -0.26 -8.62
N GLU A 338 15.35 -0.47 -9.93
CA GLU A 338 16.65 -0.45 -10.62
C GLU A 338 17.31 0.92 -10.51
N ARG A 339 16.55 2.01 -10.71
CA ARG A 339 17.04 3.39 -10.56
C ARG A 339 17.45 3.69 -9.11
N THR A 340 16.67 3.28 -8.14
CA THR A 340 17.01 3.41 -6.72
C THR A 340 18.34 2.72 -6.41
N ALA A 341 18.55 1.50 -6.90
CA ALA A 341 19.80 0.77 -6.70
C ALA A 341 21.00 1.48 -7.33
N GLN A 342 20.85 2.03 -8.55
CA GLN A 342 21.90 2.79 -9.21
C GLN A 342 22.23 4.09 -8.46
N ILE A 343 21.22 4.84 -8.01
CA ILE A 343 21.41 6.09 -7.24
C ILE A 343 22.13 5.79 -5.93
N LEU A 344 21.74 4.72 -5.21
CA LEU A 344 22.43 4.30 -3.99
C LEU A 344 23.90 3.98 -4.23
N LEU A 345 24.20 3.27 -5.33
CA LEU A 345 25.58 2.97 -5.71
C LEU A 345 26.37 4.25 -6.02
N ASP A 346 25.77 5.21 -6.71
CA ASP A 346 26.41 6.48 -7.05
C ASP A 346 26.62 7.34 -5.80
N MET A 347 25.67 7.37 -4.86
CA MET A 347 25.82 8.02 -3.55
C MET A 347 26.96 7.41 -2.73
N SER A 348 27.03 6.08 -2.65
CA SER A 348 28.07 5.35 -1.91
C SER A 348 29.47 5.58 -2.48
N ASN A 349 29.57 5.82 -3.79
CA ASN A 349 30.82 6.10 -4.49
C ASN A 349 31.15 7.59 -4.60
N ASN A 350 30.39 8.48 -3.97
CA ASN A 350 30.48 9.95 -4.09
C ASN A 350 30.41 10.45 -5.56
N LYS A 351 29.66 9.74 -6.41
CA LYS A 351 29.43 10.10 -7.82
C LYS A 351 28.08 10.79 -8.05
N PHE A 352 27.21 10.75 -7.06
CA PHE A 352 25.89 11.37 -7.17
C PHE A 352 26.03 12.90 -7.13
N VAL A 353 25.56 13.55 -8.20
CA VAL A 353 25.54 15.01 -8.31
C VAL A 353 24.14 15.49 -7.97
N ILE A 354 24.02 16.30 -6.92
CA ILE A 354 22.75 16.96 -6.60
C ILE A 354 22.51 18.06 -7.66
N PRO A 355 21.39 18.04 -8.39
CA PRO A 355 21.09 19.10 -9.35
C PRO A 355 20.89 20.44 -8.63
N GLU A 356 21.14 21.54 -9.33
CA GLU A 356 20.84 22.87 -8.81
C GLU A 356 19.32 23.08 -8.73
N PRO A 357 18.81 23.69 -7.64
CA PRO A 357 17.40 24.02 -7.53
C PRO A 357 17.02 25.14 -8.51
N ILE A 358 15.81 25.06 -9.07
CA ILE A 358 15.29 26.12 -9.94
C ILE A 358 14.80 27.33 -9.14
N LEU A 359 14.35 27.10 -7.90
CA LEU A 359 13.96 28.11 -6.92
C LEU A 359 14.40 27.67 -5.53
N GLU A 360 14.76 28.64 -4.70
CA GLU A 360 15.19 28.36 -3.33
C GLU A 360 14.84 29.53 -2.40
N ASN A 361 14.44 29.21 -1.17
CA ASN A 361 14.24 30.16 -0.09
C ASN A 361 14.77 29.62 1.24
N SER A 362 14.45 30.27 2.37
CA SER A 362 14.92 29.84 3.70
C SER A 362 14.30 28.50 4.16
N ASN A 363 13.13 28.09 3.62
CA ASN A 363 12.35 26.96 4.10
C ASN A 363 12.48 25.74 3.20
N TYR A 364 12.65 25.92 1.88
CA TYR A 364 12.73 24.82 0.92
C TYR A 364 13.50 25.17 -0.36
N ALA A 365 13.92 24.14 -1.08
CA ALA A 365 14.47 24.19 -2.43
C ALA A 365 13.54 23.43 -3.41
N ILE A 366 13.37 23.94 -4.63
CA ILE A 366 12.47 23.39 -5.65
C ILE A 366 13.28 22.89 -6.84
N TYR A 367 12.92 21.69 -7.29
CA TYR A 367 13.43 21.04 -8.49
C TYR A 367 12.23 20.64 -9.36
N SER A 368 12.26 20.90 -10.65
CA SER A 368 11.15 20.55 -11.54
C SER A 368 11.61 20.35 -12.98
N ASN A 369 10.90 19.49 -13.71
CA ASN A 369 11.01 19.38 -15.16
C ASN A 369 10.08 20.36 -15.90
N GLN A 370 9.32 21.19 -15.15
CA GLN A 370 8.49 22.24 -15.67
C GLN A 370 9.10 23.63 -15.36
N LYS A 371 8.85 24.61 -16.22
CA LYS A 371 9.21 26.00 -15.94
C LYS A 371 8.20 26.58 -14.96
N VAL A 372 8.64 26.90 -13.76
CA VAL A 372 7.85 27.54 -12.72
C VAL A 372 8.60 28.74 -12.14
N SER A 373 7.91 29.84 -11.90
CA SER A 373 8.47 31.03 -11.24
C SER A 373 8.09 31.08 -9.76
N LYS A 374 7.03 30.37 -9.38
CA LYS A 374 6.56 30.17 -8.01
C LYS A 374 6.02 28.75 -7.90
N ILE A 375 5.99 28.20 -6.70
CA ILE A 375 5.44 26.86 -6.44
C ILE A 375 3.99 26.72 -6.95
N HIS A 376 3.21 27.76 -6.76
CA HIS A 376 1.82 27.84 -7.22
C HIS A 376 1.64 27.72 -8.75
N ASP A 377 2.63 28.18 -9.55
CA ASP A 377 2.54 28.10 -11.01
C ASP A 377 2.43 26.65 -11.49
N PHE A 378 2.98 25.70 -10.70
CA PHE A 378 2.91 24.29 -11.01
C PHE A 378 1.47 23.75 -11.04
N LEU A 379 0.57 24.34 -10.26
CA LEU A 379 -0.85 23.96 -10.25
C LEU A 379 -1.58 24.30 -11.55
N ASN A 380 -1.03 25.18 -12.38
CA ASN A 380 -1.57 25.52 -13.70
C ASN A 380 -1.15 24.50 -14.78
N THR A 381 -0.33 23.52 -14.45
CA THR A 381 0.07 22.47 -15.39
C THR A 381 -1.15 21.65 -15.81
N PRO A 382 -1.35 21.41 -17.12
CA PRO A 382 -2.47 20.60 -17.59
C PRO A 382 -2.37 19.17 -17.03
N ALA A 383 -3.35 18.78 -16.24
CA ALA A 383 -3.47 17.45 -15.67
C ALA A 383 -4.93 17.16 -15.28
N LEU A 384 -5.32 15.89 -15.20
CA LEU A 384 -6.63 15.50 -14.67
C LEU A 384 -6.61 15.28 -13.15
N TYR A 385 -5.45 14.93 -12.58
CA TYR A 385 -5.28 14.79 -11.15
C TYR A 385 -3.88 15.24 -10.71
N PHE A 386 -3.72 15.49 -9.42
CA PHE A 386 -2.43 15.70 -8.80
C PHE A 386 -2.15 14.61 -7.77
N ALA A 387 -0.87 14.23 -7.61
CA ALA A 387 -0.44 13.28 -6.60
C ALA A 387 0.60 13.94 -5.69
N VAL A 388 0.30 14.04 -4.40
CA VAL A 388 1.25 14.45 -3.35
C VAL A 388 1.96 13.21 -2.84
N MET A 389 3.28 13.17 -2.98
CA MET A 389 4.15 12.04 -2.65
C MET A 389 5.13 12.49 -1.56
N ALA A 390 4.81 12.23 -0.29
CA ALA A 390 5.54 12.75 0.86
C ALA A 390 6.54 11.72 1.43
N TYR A 391 7.82 11.92 1.19
CA TYR A 391 8.92 11.17 1.82
C TYR A 391 9.29 11.78 3.17
N LEU A 392 8.33 11.77 4.08
CA LEU A 392 8.37 12.36 5.42
C LEU A 392 8.00 11.32 6.48
N ALA A 393 8.09 11.69 7.76
CA ALA A 393 7.80 10.80 8.88
C ALA A 393 6.28 10.71 9.18
N ARG A 394 5.61 9.68 8.70
CA ARG A 394 4.21 9.36 9.05
C ARG A 394 4.05 9.28 10.58
N GLY A 395 3.01 9.91 11.11
CA GLY A 395 2.74 10.00 12.54
C GLY A 395 3.58 11.04 13.29
N GLN A 396 4.42 11.85 12.58
CA GLN A 396 5.11 13.02 13.11
C GLN A 396 4.87 14.27 12.25
N ASP A 397 4.88 14.09 10.93
CA ASP A 397 4.76 15.18 9.94
C ASP A 397 3.34 15.24 9.34
N ASP A 398 2.33 14.72 10.03
CA ASP A 398 0.97 14.52 9.51
C ASP A 398 0.25 15.83 9.12
N GLU A 399 0.76 16.99 9.56
CA GLU A 399 0.28 18.30 9.09
C GLU A 399 0.34 18.42 7.54
N ILE A 400 1.24 17.69 6.87
CA ILE A 400 1.36 17.66 5.41
C ILE A 400 0.11 17.12 4.72
N LEU A 401 -0.68 16.28 5.39
CA LEU A 401 -1.93 15.74 4.85
C LEU A 401 -2.92 16.83 4.46
N LYS A 402 -2.88 17.99 5.13
CA LYS A 402 -3.73 19.14 4.82
C LYS A 402 -3.49 19.69 3.40
N LEU A 403 -2.30 19.45 2.84
CA LEU A 403 -1.94 19.92 1.51
C LEU A 403 -2.87 19.34 0.43
N ASN A 404 -3.34 18.10 0.65
CA ASN A 404 -4.26 17.42 -0.26
C ASN A 404 -5.54 18.24 -0.47
N SER A 405 -6.21 18.61 0.62
CA SER A 405 -7.45 19.41 0.56
C SER A 405 -7.20 20.85 0.13
N VAL A 406 -6.06 21.46 0.48
CA VAL A 406 -5.68 22.80 0.03
C VAL A 406 -5.54 22.83 -1.49
N ILE A 407 -4.79 21.91 -2.07
CA ILE A 407 -4.59 21.82 -3.51
C ILE A 407 -5.92 21.50 -4.21
N SER A 408 -6.64 20.45 -3.77
CA SER A 408 -7.88 19.99 -4.40
C SER A 408 -8.92 21.09 -4.49
N LYS A 409 -9.15 21.83 -3.40
CA LYS A 409 -10.08 22.98 -3.38
C LYS A 409 -9.68 24.09 -4.34
N LYS A 410 -8.37 24.32 -4.49
CA LYS A 410 -7.84 25.39 -5.34
C LYS A 410 -7.95 25.09 -6.82
N ILE A 411 -7.70 23.84 -7.21
CA ILE A 411 -7.67 23.45 -8.64
C ILE A 411 -8.98 22.80 -9.12
N GLY A 412 -9.87 22.38 -8.21
CA GLY A 412 -11.12 21.69 -8.55
C GLY A 412 -10.87 20.33 -9.24
N LYS A 413 -9.80 19.60 -8.83
CA LYS A 413 -9.42 18.30 -9.40
C LYS A 413 -9.11 17.31 -8.29
N PRO A 414 -9.22 15.99 -8.57
CA PRO A 414 -8.79 14.96 -7.63
C PRO A 414 -7.31 15.12 -7.25
N VAL A 415 -7.02 14.93 -5.97
CA VAL A 415 -5.65 14.91 -5.44
C VAL A 415 -5.47 13.67 -4.59
N THR A 416 -4.51 12.83 -4.94
CA THR A 416 -4.13 11.68 -4.12
C THR A 416 -2.97 12.04 -3.20
N PHE A 417 -2.87 11.34 -2.07
CA PHE A 417 -1.76 11.47 -1.14
C PHE A 417 -1.10 10.11 -0.91
N GLY A 418 0.23 10.06 -0.96
CA GLY A 418 0.98 8.85 -0.67
C GLY A 418 2.19 9.13 0.23
N TRP A 419 2.33 8.36 1.33
CA TRP A 419 3.56 8.35 2.10
C TRP A 419 4.65 7.57 1.33
N GLY A 420 5.80 8.19 1.11
CA GLY A 420 6.95 7.56 0.50
C GLY A 420 7.87 6.87 1.53
N PRO A 421 8.39 5.69 1.23
CA PRO A 421 8.29 4.94 -0.02
C PRO A 421 7.05 4.01 -0.13
N ARG A 422 6.16 3.96 0.87
CA ARG A 422 5.00 3.06 0.94
C ARG A 422 4.17 3.08 -0.37
N PHE A 423 3.87 4.28 -0.91
CA PHE A 423 3.04 4.42 -2.12
C PHE A 423 3.69 3.81 -3.38
N LEU A 424 5.02 3.63 -3.41
CA LEU A 424 5.70 2.95 -4.51
C LEU A 424 5.19 1.52 -4.71
N HIS A 425 4.68 0.92 -3.64
CA HIS A 425 4.09 -0.42 -3.60
C HIS A 425 2.54 -0.37 -3.53
N SER A 426 1.93 0.69 -4.04
CA SER A 426 0.48 0.86 -4.15
C SER A 426 0.13 1.70 -5.39
N THR A 427 -0.18 2.99 -5.24
CA THR A 427 -0.52 3.91 -6.35
C THR A 427 0.63 4.14 -7.33
N GLY A 428 1.88 3.87 -6.93
CA GLY A 428 3.06 4.04 -7.78
C GLY A 428 3.01 3.27 -9.11
N GLN A 429 2.34 2.13 -9.17
CA GLN A 429 2.09 1.42 -10.42
C GLN A 429 1.15 2.23 -11.32
N PHE A 430 0.03 2.77 -10.77
CA PHE A 430 -0.91 3.57 -11.53
C PHE A 430 -0.27 4.87 -12.04
N HIS A 431 0.50 5.57 -11.22
CA HIS A 431 1.16 6.81 -11.61
C HIS A 431 2.08 6.66 -12.82
N LYS A 432 2.64 5.49 -13.04
CA LYS A 432 3.56 5.18 -14.13
C LYS A 432 2.94 4.39 -15.28
N GLY A 433 1.92 3.59 -15.00
CA GLY A 433 1.32 2.68 -15.98
C GLY A 433 -0.14 2.99 -16.34
N GLY A 434 -0.83 3.80 -15.54
CA GLY A 434 -2.19 4.29 -15.82
C GLY A 434 -2.23 5.38 -16.88
N GLN A 435 -3.35 6.11 -16.97
CA GLN A 435 -3.50 7.23 -17.90
C GLN A 435 -2.40 8.28 -17.65
N PRO A 436 -1.64 8.71 -18.67
CA PRO A 436 -0.52 9.65 -18.51
C PRO A 436 -1.00 11.11 -18.41
N ASN A 437 -1.87 11.40 -17.46
CA ASN A 437 -2.56 12.67 -17.27
C ASN A 437 -2.44 13.22 -15.85
N GLY A 438 -1.54 12.66 -15.03
CA GLY A 438 -1.24 13.10 -13.68
C GLY A 438 -0.14 14.15 -13.62
N CYS A 439 -0.15 14.94 -12.52
CA CYS A 439 0.86 15.91 -12.17
C CYS A 439 1.37 15.61 -10.75
N PHE A 440 2.70 15.61 -10.53
CA PHE A 440 3.28 14.98 -9.35
C PHE A 440 4.03 16.00 -8.49
N ILE A 441 3.67 16.05 -7.19
CA ILE A 441 4.28 16.91 -6.17
C ILE A 441 5.00 16.00 -5.18
N GLN A 442 6.32 15.90 -5.33
CA GLN A 442 7.16 15.10 -4.46
C GLN A 442 7.73 15.98 -3.34
N ILE A 443 7.59 15.55 -2.10
CA ILE A 443 8.07 16.27 -0.93
C ILE A 443 9.13 15.42 -0.23
N THR A 444 10.32 15.99 -0.08
CA THR A 444 11.46 15.43 0.65
C THR A 444 11.95 16.41 1.69
N ALA A 445 12.78 16.00 2.64
CA ALA A 445 13.33 16.90 3.66
C ALA A 445 14.78 16.57 4.00
N GLU A 446 15.48 17.56 4.57
CA GLU A 446 16.69 17.33 5.34
C GLU A 446 16.34 16.48 6.57
N ILE A 447 17.04 15.35 6.74
CA ILE A 447 16.77 14.40 7.83
C ILE A 447 18.04 14.20 8.67
N SER A 448 17.92 14.45 9.96
CA SER A 448 18.97 14.25 10.95
C SER A 448 18.40 13.54 12.18
N PRO A 449 19.16 12.66 12.85
CA PRO A 449 20.50 12.19 12.49
C PRO A 449 20.52 11.21 11.31
N GLN A 450 21.71 10.91 10.79
CA GLN A 450 21.93 9.79 9.89
C GLN A 450 21.71 8.48 10.66
N LEU A 451 20.99 7.53 10.05
CA LEU A 451 20.71 6.22 10.63
C LEU A 451 21.33 5.13 9.75
N GLU A 452 22.35 4.45 10.27
CA GLU A 452 23.05 3.40 9.56
C GLU A 452 22.17 2.17 9.33
N VAL A 453 22.36 1.51 8.18
CA VAL A 453 21.88 0.16 7.93
C VAL A 453 23.04 -0.80 8.20
N PRO A 454 22.98 -1.62 9.27
CA PRO A 454 24.11 -2.46 9.66
C PRO A 454 24.58 -3.39 8.53
N GLY A 455 25.89 -3.29 8.20
CA GLY A 455 26.52 -4.09 7.15
C GLY A 455 26.24 -3.63 5.72
N GLU A 456 25.61 -2.46 5.52
CA GLU A 456 25.46 -1.83 4.23
C GLU A 456 26.36 -0.60 4.07
N HIS A 457 26.55 -0.17 2.82
CA HIS A 457 27.34 1.04 2.49
C HIS A 457 26.46 2.29 2.39
N PHE A 458 25.20 2.21 2.80
CA PHE A 458 24.23 3.30 2.77
C PHE A 458 23.49 3.40 4.11
N THR A 459 22.95 4.57 4.37
CA THR A 459 22.08 4.85 5.52
C THR A 459 20.61 4.77 5.12
N PHE A 460 19.69 4.70 6.10
CA PHE A 460 18.26 4.84 5.84
C PHE A 460 17.93 6.18 5.16
N ASN A 461 18.65 7.25 5.49
CA ASN A 461 18.51 8.58 4.85
C ASN A 461 18.87 8.52 3.36
N ASN A 462 19.99 7.86 3.01
CA ASN A 462 20.39 7.66 1.62
C ASN A 462 19.35 6.82 0.86
N LEU A 463 18.85 5.75 1.49
CA LEU A 463 17.88 4.86 0.89
C LEU A 463 16.55 5.61 0.60
N LEU A 464 16.03 6.36 1.57
CA LEU A 464 14.81 7.16 1.39
C LEU A 464 14.96 8.18 0.25
N MET A 465 16.08 8.91 0.22
CA MET A 465 16.33 9.89 -0.83
C MET A 465 16.51 9.23 -2.20
N ALA A 466 17.22 8.10 -2.27
CA ALA A 466 17.38 7.36 -3.52
C ALA A 466 16.05 6.83 -4.07
N GLN A 467 15.14 6.41 -3.19
CA GLN A 467 13.79 6.00 -3.57
C GLN A 467 12.98 7.18 -4.12
N ALA A 468 13.04 8.34 -3.48
CA ALA A 468 12.39 9.56 -3.97
C ALA A 468 12.91 9.96 -5.35
N LEU A 469 14.23 10.00 -5.51
CA LEU A 469 14.88 10.39 -6.76
C LEU A 469 14.62 9.36 -7.87
N GLY A 470 14.71 8.07 -7.56
CA GLY A 470 14.47 6.98 -8.52
C GLY A 470 13.05 6.98 -9.07
N ASP A 471 12.05 7.21 -8.20
CA ASP A 471 10.66 7.36 -8.60
C ASP A 471 10.43 8.62 -9.45
N GLY A 472 11.01 9.74 -9.01
CA GLY A 472 10.94 11.00 -9.75
C GLY A 472 11.52 10.89 -11.17
N LEU A 473 12.66 10.23 -11.33
CA LEU A 473 13.26 9.99 -12.65
C LEU A 473 12.35 9.12 -13.53
N ALA A 474 11.73 8.08 -12.96
CA ALA A 474 10.80 7.23 -13.70
C ALA A 474 9.56 7.98 -14.22
N LEU A 475 9.10 9.00 -13.51
CA LEU A 475 8.01 9.89 -13.96
C LEU A 475 8.49 10.86 -15.04
N ILE A 476 9.65 11.49 -14.86
CA ILE A 476 10.24 12.44 -15.82
C ILE A 476 10.49 11.79 -17.18
N GLU A 477 11.01 10.57 -17.22
CA GLU A 477 11.27 9.84 -18.47
C GLU A 477 9.99 9.47 -19.23
N ARG A 478 8.85 9.45 -18.54
CA ARG A 478 7.52 9.33 -19.15
C ARG A 478 6.94 10.68 -19.59
N ASN A 479 7.73 11.74 -19.52
CA ASN A 479 7.32 13.11 -19.79
C ASN A 479 6.18 13.60 -18.88
N LEU A 480 6.06 13.02 -17.68
CA LEU A 480 5.07 13.45 -16.69
C LEU A 480 5.58 14.66 -15.92
N PRO A 481 4.72 15.67 -15.65
CA PRO A 481 5.09 16.85 -14.88
C PRO A 481 5.42 16.48 -13.43
N LEU A 482 6.61 16.87 -12.98
CA LEU A 482 7.09 16.65 -11.62
C LEU A 482 7.66 17.94 -11.03
N ILE A 483 7.26 18.25 -9.80
CA ILE A 483 7.94 19.18 -8.91
C ILE A 483 8.39 18.44 -7.66
N ARG A 484 9.68 18.52 -7.31
CA ARG A 484 10.19 18.05 -6.02
C ARG A 484 10.52 19.25 -5.15
N ILE A 485 9.94 19.26 -3.97
CA ILE A 485 10.11 20.28 -2.95
C ILE A 485 10.91 19.66 -1.81
N HIS A 486 12.13 20.15 -1.61
CA HIS A 486 13.01 19.66 -0.57
C HIS A 486 13.02 20.63 0.60
N LEU A 487 12.47 20.20 1.75
CA LEU A 487 12.34 21.00 2.95
C LEU A 487 13.68 21.07 3.70
N LYS A 488 14.14 22.27 4.03
CA LYS A 488 15.37 22.51 4.82
C LYS A 488 15.14 22.31 6.32
N ASP A 489 13.93 22.54 6.78
CA ASP A 489 13.40 22.25 8.10
C ASP A 489 11.99 21.71 7.89
N THR A 490 11.73 20.49 8.29
CA THR A 490 10.46 19.81 7.98
C THR A 490 9.25 20.59 8.50
N ARG A 491 9.28 21.02 9.76
CA ARG A 491 8.13 21.69 10.38
C ARG A 491 7.85 23.07 9.78
N LYS A 492 8.91 23.88 9.63
CA LYS A 492 8.77 25.22 9.01
C LYS A 492 8.43 25.11 7.53
N GLY A 493 9.02 24.15 6.84
CA GLY A 493 8.77 23.89 5.44
C GLY A 493 7.32 23.49 5.19
N ILE A 494 6.76 22.56 5.97
CA ILE A 494 5.34 22.20 5.88
C ILE A 494 4.44 23.41 6.10
N ALA A 495 4.69 24.20 7.15
CA ALA A 495 3.92 25.40 7.42
C ALA A 495 3.98 26.42 6.26
N SER A 496 5.16 26.59 5.66
CA SER A 496 5.36 27.47 4.47
C SER A 496 4.58 26.92 3.26
N LEU A 497 4.66 25.61 2.98
CA LEU A 497 3.96 25.01 1.86
C LEU A 497 2.44 25.19 1.94
N LEU A 498 1.85 25.02 3.13
CA LEU A 498 0.40 25.23 3.33
C LEU A 498 -0.06 26.68 3.08
N LEU A 499 0.85 27.64 3.09
CA LEU A 499 0.58 29.05 2.75
C LEU A 499 0.87 29.35 1.29
N ASP A 500 1.86 28.67 0.70
CA ASP A 500 2.35 28.95 -0.65
C ASP A 500 1.51 28.26 -1.73
N PHE A 501 0.84 27.15 -1.40
CA PHE A 501 -0.16 26.51 -2.24
C PHE A 501 -1.56 27.10 -2.03
#